data_f9b672e51c33522fbf41e914d13eda5d
#
_entry.id   f9b672e51c33522fbf41e914d13eda5d
#
_cell.length_a   1.000
_cell.length_b   1.000
_cell.length_c   1.000
_cell.angle_alpha   90.00
_cell.angle_beta   90.00
_cell.angle_gamma   90.00
#
_symmetry.space_group_name_H-M   'P 1'
#
loop_
_entity.id
_entity.type
_entity.pdbx_description
1 polymer ?
#
loop_
_entity_poly.entity_id
_entity_poly.type
_entity_poly.pdbx_seq_one_letter_code
_entity_poly.pdbx_strand_id
1 'polypeptide(L)'
;MAQVMSSNFVVLAGGYDLEMITIINLCRENGIEVVDKFLGWGESSAVHADAVAQAQKEGKQVVFIEPIFDDSFPQPEGSIVIDHHGERSHEEPSLIQFLKLIGLEPTRRQRLIGANDAGYIPAMLAMGATEAEISEIRRMDREAQGVTEEMEAEAERAISEKEIVSGVTIVKMAHSKTATVCDRLFNPAEKQNLLILSGDGEVNYFGNGALCAVLKEKFEGWNGGSGLGDAEGTAFWGGYPNHEEVKKFITEYFAR
;
A
#
# COMPACT_ATOMS: atom_id res chain seq x y z
N MET A 1 4.45 34.58 3.54
CA MET A 1 4.79 33.28 4.14
C MET A 1 3.63 32.93 5.03
N ALA A 2 2.87 31.90 4.68
CA ALA A 2 1.82 31.38 5.55
C ALA A 2 2.49 30.81 6.80
N GLN A 3 2.09 31.28 7.97
CA GLN A 3 2.57 30.77 9.24
C GLN A 3 1.97 29.36 9.38
N VAL A 4 2.79 28.33 9.21
CA VAL A 4 2.40 26.95 9.44
C VAL A 4 1.85 26.87 10.86
N MET A 5 0.61 26.38 11.01
CA MET A 5 -0.04 26.19 12.33
C MET A 5 0.61 24.99 13.05
N SER A 6 1.91 25.08 13.31
CA SER A 6 2.77 23.93 13.65
C SER A 6 2.83 23.55 15.12
N SER A 7 2.17 24.27 16.02
CA SER A 7 2.52 24.14 17.44
C SER A 7 1.48 23.49 18.36
N ASN A 8 0.34 23.07 17.82
CA ASN A 8 -0.74 22.60 18.71
C ASN A 8 -1.28 21.20 18.41
N PHE A 9 -0.60 20.39 17.60
CA PHE A 9 -0.99 19.00 17.39
C PHE A 9 0.21 18.05 17.33
N VAL A 10 -0.06 16.79 17.59
CA VAL A 10 0.88 15.66 17.42
C VAL A 10 0.31 14.72 16.37
N VAL A 11 1.16 14.30 15.44
CA VAL A 11 0.83 13.35 14.38
C VAL A 11 1.24 11.95 14.80
N LEU A 12 0.32 10.99 14.68
CA LEU A 12 0.55 9.58 14.97
C LEU A 12 0.51 8.81 13.65
N ALA A 13 1.67 8.29 13.25
CA ALA A 13 1.85 7.63 11.96
C ALA A 13 1.28 6.21 11.95
N GLY A 14 0.59 5.82 10.88
CA GLY A 14 0.06 4.48 10.62
C GLY A 14 1.03 3.57 9.87
N GLY A 15 0.51 2.78 8.92
CA GLY A 15 1.29 1.82 8.13
C GLY A 15 2.41 2.46 7.31
N TYR A 16 3.53 1.74 7.14
CA TYR A 16 4.78 2.32 6.64
C TYR A 16 4.94 2.10 5.12
N ASP A 17 4.87 3.20 4.37
CA ASP A 17 5.09 3.27 2.93
C ASP A 17 5.68 4.62 2.52
N LEU A 18 5.72 4.92 1.21
CA LEU A 18 6.26 6.18 0.71
C LEU A 18 5.38 7.39 1.08
N GLU A 19 4.05 7.24 1.10
CA GLU A 19 3.14 8.32 1.49
C GLU A 19 3.36 8.69 2.97
N MET A 20 3.38 7.68 3.85
CA MET A 20 3.62 7.86 5.28
C MET A 20 4.99 8.47 5.58
N ILE A 21 6.07 7.97 4.95
CA ILE A 21 7.43 8.56 5.10
C ILE A 21 7.43 10.02 4.67
N THR A 22 6.72 10.36 3.58
CA THR A 22 6.64 11.74 3.11
C THR A 22 5.93 12.64 4.13
N ILE A 23 4.84 12.18 4.74
CA ILE A 23 4.14 12.90 5.81
C ILE A 23 5.05 13.08 7.03
N ILE A 24 5.74 12.03 7.48
CA ILE A 24 6.68 12.08 8.60
C ILE A 24 7.79 13.11 8.35
N ASN A 25 8.36 13.13 7.15
CA ASN A 25 9.39 14.10 6.78
C ASN A 25 8.85 15.52 6.75
N LEU A 26 7.65 15.74 6.22
CA LEU A 26 6.97 17.04 6.28
C LEU A 26 6.75 17.51 7.72
N CYS A 27 6.38 16.62 8.64
CA CYS A 27 6.27 16.94 10.06
C CYS A 27 7.61 17.46 10.60
N ARG A 28 8.70 16.71 10.36
CA ARG A 28 10.05 17.06 10.82
C ARG A 28 10.52 18.39 10.24
N GLU A 29 10.34 18.61 8.95
CA GLU A 29 10.73 19.85 8.23
C GLU A 29 9.97 21.09 8.73
N ASN A 30 8.73 20.90 9.19
CA ASN A 30 7.88 22.01 9.67
C ASN A 30 7.83 22.13 11.19
N GLY A 31 8.65 21.35 11.94
CA GLY A 31 8.69 21.40 13.40
C GLY A 31 7.40 20.88 14.06
N ILE A 32 6.67 19.99 13.38
CA ILE A 32 5.47 19.33 13.87
C ILE A 32 5.90 18.06 14.61
N GLU A 33 5.38 17.87 15.81
CA GLU A 33 5.63 16.65 16.57
C GLU A 33 5.00 15.44 15.86
N VAL A 34 5.80 14.39 15.64
CA VAL A 34 5.36 13.15 15.02
C VAL A 34 5.84 11.95 15.81
N VAL A 35 4.96 11.00 16.08
CA VAL A 35 5.25 9.72 16.71
C VAL A 35 5.15 8.64 15.65
N ASP A 36 6.30 8.11 15.29
CA ASP A 36 6.48 7.03 14.32
C ASP A 36 6.88 5.75 15.10
N LYS A 37 6.07 4.72 15.00
CA LYS A 37 6.30 3.41 15.63
C LYS A 37 6.68 2.33 14.62
N PHE A 38 6.88 2.72 13.35
CA PHE A 38 7.22 1.80 12.26
C PHE A 38 6.18 0.68 12.10
N LEU A 39 4.90 1.04 12.15
CA LEU A 39 3.81 0.07 12.06
C LEU A 39 3.78 -0.60 10.69
N GLY A 40 3.56 -1.90 10.70
CA GLY A 40 3.19 -2.64 9.51
C GLY A 40 1.74 -2.38 9.10
N TRP A 41 1.39 -2.75 7.89
CA TRP A 41 0.01 -2.67 7.40
C TRP A 41 -0.93 -3.52 8.25
N GLY A 42 -2.04 -2.93 8.68
CA GLY A 42 -3.05 -3.61 9.48
C GLY A 42 -2.74 -3.70 10.98
N GLU A 43 -1.63 -3.15 11.45
CA GLU A 43 -1.33 -3.11 12.87
C GLU A 43 -2.20 -2.10 13.63
N SER A 44 -2.62 -2.48 14.85
CA SER A 44 -3.49 -1.65 15.67
C SER A 44 -2.83 -0.35 16.12
N SER A 45 -3.57 0.75 16.05
CA SER A 45 -3.14 2.06 16.56
C SER A 45 -3.06 2.13 18.09
N ALA A 46 -3.41 1.06 18.81
CA ALA A 46 -3.27 0.96 20.27
C ALA A 46 -1.85 1.21 20.78
N VAL A 47 -0.82 0.97 19.95
CA VAL A 47 0.57 1.27 20.28
C VAL A 47 0.84 2.76 20.53
N HIS A 48 -0.08 3.65 20.10
CA HIS A 48 0.00 5.09 20.33
C HIS A 48 -0.71 5.56 21.61
N ALA A 49 -1.28 4.66 22.43
CA ALA A 49 -2.07 5.03 23.60
C ALA A 49 -1.34 6.00 24.56
N ASP A 50 -0.06 5.76 24.82
CA ASP A 50 0.75 6.63 25.67
C ASP A 50 0.96 8.02 25.05
N ALA A 51 1.17 8.11 23.74
CA ALA A 51 1.33 9.36 23.02
C ALA A 51 0.02 10.17 23.03
N VAL A 52 -1.12 9.51 22.87
CA VAL A 52 -2.46 10.14 23.00
C VAL A 52 -2.64 10.70 24.40
N ALA A 53 -2.37 9.92 25.44
CA ALA A 53 -2.50 10.36 26.82
C ALA A 53 -1.58 11.57 27.14
N GLN A 54 -0.38 11.59 26.60
CA GLN A 54 0.55 12.72 26.76
C GLN A 54 0.06 13.97 26.02
N ALA A 55 -0.37 13.83 24.76
CA ALA A 55 -0.93 14.93 23.98
C ALA A 55 -2.15 15.57 24.68
N GLN A 56 -3.05 14.75 25.23
CA GLN A 56 -4.21 15.24 25.98
C GLN A 56 -3.82 16.04 27.22
N LYS A 57 -2.80 15.58 27.98
CA LYS A 57 -2.28 16.34 29.15
C LYS A 57 -1.68 17.69 28.74
N GLU A 58 -1.07 17.76 27.58
CA GLU A 58 -0.45 18.96 27.03
C GLU A 58 -1.46 19.87 26.30
N GLY A 59 -2.72 19.45 26.19
CA GLY A 59 -3.75 20.18 25.44
C GLY A 59 -3.50 20.25 23.94
N LYS A 60 -2.74 19.27 23.39
CA LYS A 60 -2.48 19.15 21.96
C LYS A 60 -3.57 18.40 21.26
N GLN A 61 -3.86 18.80 20.02
CA GLN A 61 -4.73 18.07 19.10
C GLN A 61 -4.01 16.80 18.59
N VAL A 62 -4.66 15.66 18.67
CA VAL A 62 -4.15 14.41 18.12
C VAL A 62 -4.62 14.25 16.68
N VAL A 63 -3.68 13.96 15.77
CA VAL A 63 -3.94 13.67 14.34
C VAL A 63 -3.43 12.27 14.04
N PHE A 64 -4.31 11.37 13.70
CA PHE A 64 -3.96 10.04 13.23
C PHE A 64 -3.88 10.03 11.71
N ILE A 65 -2.85 9.39 11.17
CA ILE A 65 -2.72 9.11 9.74
C ILE A 65 -2.93 7.61 9.54
N GLU A 66 -3.98 7.25 8.78
CA GLU A 66 -4.33 5.86 8.41
C GLU A 66 -4.36 4.91 9.61
N PRO A 67 -5.16 5.21 10.63
CA PRO A 67 -5.21 4.40 11.84
C PRO A 67 -6.03 3.13 11.65
N ILE A 68 -5.65 2.08 12.36
CA ILE A 68 -6.51 0.93 12.62
C ILE A 68 -7.02 1.00 14.05
N PHE A 69 -8.28 1.38 14.22
CA PHE A 69 -8.97 1.34 15.49
C PHE A 69 -9.69 0.00 15.67
N ASP A 70 -9.74 -0.48 16.91
CA ASP A 70 -10.41 -1.73 17.28
C ASP A 70 -11.14 -1.56 18.64
N ASP A 71 -11.82 -2.62 19.10
CA ASP A 71 -12.56 -2.59 20.36
C ASP A 71 -11.67 -2.28 21.59
N SER A 72 -10.37 -2.59 21.54
CA SER A 72 -9.41 -2.31 22.61
C SER A 72 -8.87 -0.89 22.59
N PHE A 73 -8.91 -0.25 21.42
CA PHE A 73 -8.48 1.13 21.22
C PHE A 73 -9.40 1.82 20.20
N PRO A 74 -10.59 2.26 20.65
CA PRO A 74 -11.51 3.03 19.81
C PRO A 74 -10.92 4.41 19.50
N GLN A 75 -11.43 5.06 18.46
CA GLN A 75 -11.00 6.41 18.11
C GLN A 75 -11.11 7.35 19.33
N PRO A 76 -10.00 7.98 19.77
CA PRO A 76 -10.03 8.95 20.86
C PRO A 76 -10.89 10.18 20.52
N GLU A 77 -11.74 10.59 21.47
CA GLU A 77 -12.65 11.73 21.29
C GLU A 77 -11.86 13.00 20.93
N GLY A 78 -12.36 13.74 19.95
CA GLY A 78 -11.76 14.97 19.47
C GLY A 78 -10.51 14.78 18.60
N SER A 79 -10.06 13.55 18.32
CA SER A 79 -8.96 13.33 17.39
C SER A 79 -9.36 13.62 15.94
N ILE A 80 -8.39 14.08 15.15
CA ILE A 80 -8.52 14.18 13.70
C ILE A 80 -8.03 12.86 13.09
N VAL A 81 -8.75 12.34 12.11
CA VAL A 81 -8.36 11.18 11.33
C VAL A 81 -8.18 11.59 9.87
N ILE A 82 -6.99 11.34 9.35
CA ILE A 82 -6.63 11.48 7.94
C ILE A 82 -6.46 10.07 7.40
N ASP A 83 -7.27 9.71 6.41
CA ASP A 83 -7.32 8.36 5.86
C ASP A 83 -8.09 8.39 4.53
N HIS A 84 -7.77 7.47 3.63
CA HIS A 84 -8.48 7.26 2.37
C HIS A 84 -8.71 5.77 2.08
N HIS A 85 -8.70 4.93 3.12
CA HIS A 85 -8.92 3.48 3.00
C HIS A 85 -10.36 3.08 3.40
N GLY A 86 -10.80 1.91 2.95
CA GLY A 86 -12.09 1.34 3.32
C GLY A 86 -13.28 2.27 3.02
N GLU A 87 -14.03 2.64 4.04
CA GLU A 87 -15.18 3.54 3.92
C GLU A 87 -14.80 4.96 3.49
N ARG A 88 -13.54 5.35 3.70
CA ARG A 88 -12.97 6.64 3.32
C ARG A 88 -12.31 6.65 1.94
N SER A 89 -12.46 5.58 1.14
CA SER A 89 -11.84 5.47 -0.19
C SER A 89 -12.27 6.55 -1.20
N HIS A 90 -13.25 7.37 -0.86
CA HIS A 90 -13.68 8.53 -1.63
C HIS A 90 -12.95 9.83 -1.26
N GLU A 91 -12.19 9.82 -0.18
CA GLU A 91 -11.36 10.94 0.27
C GLU A 91 -10.10 11.08 -0.60
N GLU A 92 -9.46 12.25 -0.53
CA GLU A 92 -8.16 12.44 -1.17
C GLU A 92 -7.06 11.63 -0.45
N PRO A 93 -5.94 11.31 -1.14
CA PRO A 93 -4.77 10.68 -0.49
C PRO A 93 -4.37 11.37 0.81
N SER A 94 -3.91 10.59 1.79
CA SER A 94 -3.61 11.10 3.14
C SER A 94 -2.56 12.21 3.14
N LEU A 95 -1.57 12.15 2.26
CA LEU A 95 -0.58 13.22 2.06
C LEU A 95 -1.24 14.54 1.63
N ILE A 96 -2.24 14.48 0.76
CA ILE A 96 -2.93 15.68 0.27
C ILE A 96 -3.80 16.28 1.37
N GLN A 97 -4.53 15.43 2.11
CA GLN A 97 -5.30 15.87 3.28
C GLN A 97 -4.38 16.51 4.34
N PHE A 98 -3.22 15.89 4.62
CA PHE A 98 -2.25 16.40 5.58
C PHE A 98 -1.67 17.75 5.17
N LEU A 99 -1.26 17.91 3.91
CA LEU A 99 -0.76 19.19 3.38
C LEU A 99 -1.81 20.31 3.52
N LYS A 100 -3.08 20.01 3.25
CA LYS A 100 -4.18 20.96 3.49
C LYS A 100 -4.31 21.34 4.97
N LEU A 101 -4.21 20.36 5.87
CA LEU A 101 -4.27 20.58 7.32
C LEU A 101 -3.19 21.57 7.78
N ILE A 102 -1.97 21.44 7.25
CA ILE A 102 -0.84 22.33 7.62
C ILE A 102 -0.74 23.59 6.75
N GLY A 103 -1.68 23.80 5.82
CA GLY A 103 -1.76 25.00 4.98
C GLY A 103 -0.71 25.08 3.88
N LEU A 104 -0.22 23.94 3.39
CA LEU A 104 0.74 23.84 2.30
C LEU A 104 0.08 23.33 1.00
N GLU A 105 0.52 23.89 -0.12
CA GLU A 105 0.12 23.41 -1.44
C GLU A 105 1.00 22.21 -1.86
N PRO A 106 0.39 21.11 -2.32
CA PRO A 106 1.15 19.95 -2.75
C PRO A 106 1.93 20.23 -4.04
N THR A 107 3.19 19.85 -4.07
CA THR A 107 4.02 19.80 -5.28
C THR A 107 3.55 18.72 -6.25
N ARG A 108 3.99 18.74 -7.52
CA ARG A 108 3.70 17.66 -8.49
C ARG A 108 4.14 16.29 -7.95
N ARG A 109 5.34 16.20 -7.38
CA ARG A 109 5.86 14.95 -6.81
C ARG A 109 4.97 14.41 -5.68
N GLN A 110 4.54 15.25 -4.75
CA GLN A 110 3.63 14.87 -3.67
C GLN A 110 2.26 14.42 -4.19
N ARG A 111 1.73 15.06 -5.24
CA ARG A 111 0.50 14.61 -5.89
C ARG A 111 0.66 13.22 -6.53
N LEU A 112 1.81 12.94 -7.14
CA LEU A 112 2.11 11.62 -7.71
C LEU A 112 2.32 10.55 -6.62
N ILE A 113 2.92 10.90 -5.47
CA ILE A 113 3.04 10.00 -4.31
C ILE A 113 1.65 9.62 -3.80
N GLY A 114 0.77 10.59 -3.56
CA GLY A 114 -0.60 10.29 -3.16
C GLY A 114 -1.39 9.50 -4.22
N ALA A 115 -1.20 9.80 -5.51
CA ALA A 115 -1.83 9.02 -6.57
C ALA A 115 -1.31 7.57 -6.62
N ASN A 116 0.00 7.36 -6.36
CA ASN A 116 0.58 6.03 -6.25
C ASN A 116 -0.09 5.23 -5.12
N ASP A 117 -0.30 5.83 -3.99
CA ASP A 117 -0.91 5.19 -2.85
C ASP A 117 -2.39 4.88 -3.08
N ALA A 118 -3.17 5.86 -3.53
CA ALA A 118 -4.60 5.70 -3.75
C ALA A 118 -4.98 4.81 -4.95
N GLY A 119 -4.09 4.63 -5.94
CA GLY A 119 -4.47 3.94 -7.17
C GLY A 119 -3.32 3.46 -8.05
N TYR A 120 -2.13 3.31 -7.46
CA TYR A 120 -0.98 2.68 -8.09
C TYR A 120 -0.56 3.38 -9.40
N ILE A 121 0.08 2.64 -10.32
CA ILE A 121 0.52 3.15 -11.63
C ILE A 121 -0.64 3.73 -12.47
N PRO A 122 -1.85 3.11 -12.53
CA PRO A 122 -2.98 3.70 -13.27
C PRO A 122 -3.35 5.12 -12.83
N ALA A 123 -3.35 5.40 -11.53
CA ALA A 123 -3.67 6.73 -11.03
C ALA A 123 -2.60 7.76 -11.39
N MET A 124 -1.32 7.40 -11.33
CA MET A 124 -0.23 8.26 -11.78
C MET A 124 -0.31 8.55 -13.29
N LEU A 125 -0.62 7.53 -14.11
CA LEU A 125 -0.84 7.68 -15.56
C LEU A 125 -2.02 8.62 -15.87
N ALA A 126 -3.12 8.50 -15.13
CA ALA A 126 -4.27 9.40 -15.27
C ALA A 126 -3.92 10.87 -14.97
N MET A 127 -2.91 11.12 -14.15
CA MET A 127 -2.35 12.45 -13.89
C MET A 127 -1.30 12.89 -14.92
N GLY A 128 -1.06 12.11 -15.97
CA GLY A 128 -0.06 12.40 -16.99
C GLY A 128 1.38 12.27 -16.48
N ALA A 129 1.64 11.30 -15.58
CA ALA A 129 2.98 10.98 -15.16
C ALA A 129 3.78 10.37 -16.31
N THR A 130 5.05 10.75 -16.42
CA THR A 130 6.01 10.14 -17.34
C THR A 130 6.49 8.79 -16.80
N GLU A 131 7.01 7.93 -17.67
CA GLU A 131 7.62 6.65 -17.27
C GLU A 131 8.74 6.87 -16.23
N ALA A 132 9.54 7.93 -16.38
CA ALA A 132 10.61 8.25 -15.43
C ALA A 132 10.05 8.62 -14.03
N GLU A 133 8.97 9.42 -13.97
CA GLU A 133 8.31 9.77 -12.70
C GLU A 133 7.72 8.53 -12.05
N ILE A 134 7.04 7.67 -12.81
CA ILE A 134 6.47 6.42 -12.31
C ILE A 134 7.57 5.51 -11.76
N SER A 135 8.63 5.29 -12.54
CA SER A 135 9.76 4.45 -12.13
C SER A 135 10.42 4.95 -10.85
N GLU A 136 10.61 6.27 -10.72
CA GLU A 136 11.19 6.89 -9.52
C GLU A 136 10.27 6.69 -8.30
N ILE A 137 8.99 7.03 -8.41
CA ILE A 137 8.01 6.88 -7.32
C ILE A 137 7.91 5.41 -6.88
N ARG A 138 7.77 4.48 -7.83
CA ARG A 138 7.67 3.05 -7.51
C ARG A 138 8.93 2.49 -6.85
N ARG A 139 10.12 2.92 -7.29
CA ARG A 139 11.38 2.55 -6.65
C ARG A 139 11.42 3.05 -5.20
N MET A 140 11.10 4.32 -4.99
CA MET A 140 11.08 4.92 -3.65
C MET A 140 10.05 4.23 -2.72
N ASP A 141 8.89 3.87 -3.25
CA ASP A 141 7.85 3.18 -2.49
C ASP A 141 8.32 1.77 -2.06
N ARG A 142 8.97 1.03 -2.97
CA ARG A 142 9.58 -0.26 -2.62
C ARG A 142 10.69 -0.13 -1.58
N GLU A 143 11.56 0.89 -1.70
CA GLU A 143 12.59 1.19 -0.70
C GLU A 143 11.96 1.52 0.66
N ALA A 144 10.90 2.33 0.68
CA ALA A 144 10.14 2.66 1.88
C ALA A 144 9.58 1.41 2.57
N GLN A 145 9.15 0.43 1.81
CA GLN A 145 8.65 -0.86 2.29
C GLN A 145 9.76 -1.89 2.58
N GLY A 146 11.02 -1.46 2.59
CA GLY A 146 12.17 -2.28 2.99
C GLY A 146 12.70 -3.22 1.89
N VAL A 147 12.42 -2.94 0.62
CA VAL A 147 13.04 -3.65 -0.50
C VAL A 147 14.52 -3.25 -0.60
N THR A 148 15.41 -4.24 -0.67
CA THR A 148 16.85 -4.05 -0.82
C THR A 148 17.30 -4.23 -2.27
N GLU A 149 18.53 -3.80 -2.59
CA GLU A 149 19.12 -4.00 -3.92
C GLU A 149 19.23 -5.49 -4.28
N GLU A 150 19.50 -6.36 -3.30
CA GLU A 150 19.55 -7.82 -3.51
C GLU A 150 18.17 -8.38 -3.87
N MET A 151 17.10 -7.88 -3.24
CA MET A 151 15.73 -8.26 -3.58
C MET A 151 15.33 -7.79 -4.97
N GLU A 152 15.73 -6.58 -5.39
CA GLU A 152 15.51 -6.08 -6.74
C GLU A 152 16.22 -6.96 -7.79
N ALA A 153 17.49 -7.29 -7.56
CA ALA A 153 18.26 -8.14 -8.46
C ALA A 153 17.71 -9.59 -8.52
N GLU A 154 17.20 -10.10 -7.42
CA GLU A 154 16.55 -11.41 -7.36
C GLU A 154 15.26 -11.42 -8.15
N ALA A 155 14.43 -10.39 -8.01
CA ALA A 155 13.19 -10.26 -8.77
C ALA A 155 13.44 -10.20 -10.29
N GLU A 156 14.49 -9.52 -10.75
CA GLU A 156 14.88 -9.49 -12.16
C GLU A 156 15.25 -10.88 -12.69
N ARG A 157 16.00 -11.68 -11.91
CA ARG A 157 16.30 -13.07 -12.25
C ARG A 157 15.03 -13.90 -12.32
N ALA A 158 14.19 -13.81 -11.28
CA ALA A 158 12.92 -14.54 -11.19
C ALA A 158 12.00 -14.25 -12.39
N ILE A 159 11.92 -12.98 -12.82
CA ILE A 159 11.16 -12.58 -14.01
C ILE A 159 11.75 -13.19 -15.28
N SER A 160 13.09 -13.29 -15.40
CA SER A 160 13.73 -13.91 -16.56
C SER A 160 13.42 -15.41 -16.70
N GLU A 161 13.13 -16.07 -15.59
CA GLU A 161 12.81 -17.49 -15.47
C GLU A 161 11.30 -17.79 -15.39
N LYS A 162 10.44 -16.76 -15.57
CA LYS A 162 8.99 -16.90 -15.47
C LYS A 162 8.43 -17.95 -16.42
N GLU A 163 7.42 -18.65 -15.96
CA GLU A 163 6.61 -19.58 -16.75
C GLU A 163 5.30 -18.91 -17.20
N ILE A 164 4.76 -19.32 -18.34
CA ILE A 164 3.39 -18.94 -18.74
C ILE A 164 2.60 -20.22 -18.98
N VAL A 165 1.55 -20.42 -18.18
CA VAL A 165 0.69 -21.62 -18.26
C VAL A 165 -0.77 -21.18 -18.30
N SER A 166 -1.52 -21.57 -19.33
CA SER A 166 -2.93 -21.22 -19.53
C SER A 166 -3.22 -19.70 -19.41
N GLY A 167 -2.30 -18.85 -19.90
CA GLY A 167 -2.44 -17.40 -19.80
C GLY A 167 -2.12 -16.79 -18.43
N VAL A 168 -1.59 -17.60 -17.50
CA VAL A 168 -1.10 -17.13 -16.19
C VAL A 168 0.41 -17.02 -16.23
N THR A 169 0.94 -15.85 -15.93
CA THR A 169 2.37 -15.64 -15.70
C THR A 169 2.71 -16.08 -14.29
N ILE A 170 3.67 -16.97 -14.14
CA ILE A 170 4.09 -17.56 -12.86
C ILE A 170 5.54 -17.17 -12.61
N VAL A 171 5.79 -16.52 -11.47
CA VAL A 171 7.12 -16.10 -11.02
C VAL A 171 7.42 -16.75 -9.67
N LYS A 172 8.62 -17.33 -9.54
CA LYS A 172 9.11 -17.90 -8.29
C LYS A 172 10.19 -16.99 -7.70
N MET A 173 9.99 -16.49 -6.49
CA MET A 173 10.90 -15.57 -5.81
C MET A 173 11.37 -16.16 -4.47
N ALA A 174 12.51 -15.67 -3.96
CA ALA A 174 12.98 -16.04 -2.63
C ALA A 174 12.23 -15.31 -1.49
N HIS A 175 11.60 -14.17 -1.77
CA HIS A 175 10.93 -13.30 -0.80
C HIS A 175 9.53 -12.87 -1.27
N SER A 176 8.72 -12.32 -0.37
CA SER A 176 7.33 -11.90 -0.62
C SER A 176 7.17 -10.40 -0.96
N LYS A 177 8.25 -9.69 -1.30
CA LYS A 177 8.17 -8.30 -1.77
C LYS A 177 7.69 -8.23 -3.22
N THR A 178 6.41 -8.51 -3.43
CA THR A 178 5.79 -8.70 -4.75
C THR A 178 5.84 -7.47 -5.65
N ALA A 179 5.89 -6.27 -5.08
CA ALA A 179 6.00 -5.03 -5.84
C ALA A 179 7.22 -5.00 -6.78
N THR A 180 8.32 -5.70 -6.43
CA THR A 180 9.50 -5.83 -7.28
C THR A 180 9.21 -6.51 -8.62
N VAL A 181 8.25 -7.42 -8.65
CA VAL A 181 7.78 -8.14 -9.85
C VAL A 181 6.60 -7.41 -10.49
N CYS A 182 5.61 -7.02 -9.69
CA CYS A 182 4.38 -6.38 -10.19
C CYS A 182 4.70 -5.12 -11.02
N ASP A 183 5.59 -4.26 -10.51
CA ASP A 183 5.94 -3.01 -11.18
C ASP A 183 6.61 -3.23 -12.54
N ARG A 184 7.47 -4.25 -12.64
CA ARG A 184 8.21 -4.57 -13.86
C ARG A 184 7.36 -5.27 -14.91
N LEU A 185 6.34 -6.00 -14.48
CA LEU A 185 5.43 -6.73 -15.38
C LEU A 185 4.15 -5.94 -15.65
N PHE A 186 3.94 -4.79 -15.01
CA PHE A 186 2.75 -3.99 -15.23
C PHE A 186 2.67 -3.51 -16.68
N ASN A 187 1.54 -3.82 -17.34
CA ASN A 187 1.22 -3.33 -18.67
C ASN A 187 -0.23 -2.79 -18.68
N PRO A 188 -0.44 -1.47 -18.83
CA PRO A 188 -1.79 -0.90 -18.80
C PRO A 188 -2.68 -1.33 -19.98
N ALA A 189 -2.08 -1.87 -21.05
CA ALA A 189 -2.82 -2.33 -22.22
C ALA A 189 -3.32 -3.78 -22.11
N GLU A 190 -2.88 -4.52 -21.10
CA GLU A 190 -3.17 -5.95 -20.95
C GLU A 190 -3.75 -6.27 -19.58
N LYS A 191 -4.77 -7.14 -19.56
CA LYS A 191 -5.20 -7.78 -18.31
C LYS A 191 -4.21 -8.90 -17.98
N GLN A 192 -3.45 -8.71 -16.92
CA GLN A 192 -2.47 -9.69 -16.46
C GLN A 192 -3.10 -10.65 -15.45
N ASN A 193 -2.74 -11.92 -15.56
CA ASN A 193 -2.91 -12.91 -14.51
C ASN A 193 -1.50 -13.30 -14.03
N LEU A 194 -1.10 -12.78 -12.88
CA LEU A 194 0.23 -12.96 -12.31
C LEU A 194 0.14 -13.75 -11.01
N LEU A 195 0.78 -14.90 -10.97
CA LEU A 195 0.94 -15.74 -9.78
C LEU A 195 2.40 -15.66 -9.32
N ILE A 196 2.62 -15.22 -8.09
CA ILE A 196 3.93 -15.16 -7.44
C ILE A 196 3.98 -16.20 -6.33
N LEU A 197 4.99 -17.06 -6.39
CA LEU A 197 5.27 -18.12 -5.41
C LEU A 197 6.55 -17.75 -4.66
N SER A 198 6.42 -17.37 -3.39
CA SER A 198 7.54 -16.85 -2.60
C SER A 198 8.18 -17.94 -1.73
N GLY A 199 9.50 -17.90 -1.60
CA GLY A 199 10.28 -18.92 -0.88
C GLY A 199 10.01 -18.98 0.62
N ASP A 200 9.42 -17.94 1.19
CA ASP A 200 8.94 -17.87 2.57
C ASP A 200 7.54 -18.52 2.77
N GLY A 201 6.97 -19.10 1.70
CA GLY A 201 5.69 -19.78 1.71
C GLY A 201 4.49 -18.92 1.34
N GLU A 202 4.66 -17.62 1.19
CA GLU A 202 3.60 -16.72 0.74
C GLU A 202 3.30 -16.93 -0.74
N VAL A 203 2.03 -16.88 -1.10
CA VAL A 203 1.54 -16.91 -2.48
C VAL A 203 0.70 -15.68 -2.73
N ASN A 204 0.95 -14.99 -3.83
CA ASN A 204 0.14 -13.85 -4.26
C ASN A 204 -0.34 -14.04 -5.69
N TYR A 205 -1.60 -13.70 -5.93
CA TYR A 205 -2.18 -13.66 -7.26
C TYR A 205 -2.73 -12.25 -7.52
N PHE A 206 -2.40 -11.71 -8.69
CA PHE A 206 -2.87 -10.41 -9.17
C PHE A 206 -3.55 -10.63 -10.52
N GLY A 207 -4.82 -10.22 -10.65
CA GLY A 207 -5.55 -10.39 -11.90
C GLY A 207 -7.05 -10.43 -11.73
N ASN A 208 -7.70 -11.43 -12.31
CA ASN A 208 -9.15 -11.58 -12.35
C ASN A 208 -9.80 -11.50 -10.95
N GLY A 209 -10.66 -10.49 -10.76
CA GLY A 209 -11.24 -10.22 -9.45
C GLY A 209 -12.21 -11.29 -8.96
N ALA A 210 -12.93 -11.98 -9.86
CA ALA A 210 -13.80 -13.08 -9.48
C ALA A 210 -12.96 -14.27 -8.96
N LEU A 211 -11.81 -14.54 -9.60
CA LEU A 211 -10.89 -15.58 -9.11
C LEU A 211 -10.30 -15.21 -7.74
N CYS A 212 -9.97 -13.93 -7.49
CA CYS A 212 -9.48 -13.48 -6.18
C CYS A 212 -10.50 -13.77 -5.05
N ALA A 213 -11.80 -13.59 -5.31
CA ALA A 213 -12.85 -13.95 -4.36
C ALA A 213 -12.89 -15.46 -4.09
N VAL A 214 -12.84 -16.28 -5.15
CA VAL A 214 -12.82 -17.76 -5.06
C VAL A 214 -11.58 -18.27 -4.32
N LEU A 215 -10.40 -17.66 -4.56
CA LEU A 215 -9.17 -18.03 -3.86
C LEU A 215 -9.28 -17.77 -2.35
N LYS A 216 -9.87 -16.64 -1.94
CA LYS A 216 -10.13 -16.34 -0.54
C LYS A 216 -11.04 -17.36 0.13
N GLU A 217 -12.10 -17.79 -0.55
CA GLU A 217 -13.02 -18.82 -0.02
C GLU A 217 -12.35 -20.20 0.10
N LYS A 218 -11.49 -20.55 -0.87
CA LYS A 218 -10.89 -21.88 -0.94
C LYS A 218 -9.63 -22.06 -0.11
N PHE A 219 -8.78 -21.04 -0.08
CA PHE A 219 -7.42 -21.11 0.49
C PHE A 219 -7.23 -20.14 1.66
N GLU A 220 -8.31 -19.44 2.08
CA GLU A 220 -8.23 -18.38 3.11
C GLU A 220 -7.32 -17.22 2.68
N GLY A 221 -6.61 -16.57 3.61
CA GLY A 221 -5.70 -15.45 3.30
C GLY A 221 -6.40 -14.09 3.26
N TRP A 222 -5.90 -13.17 2.46
CA TRP A 222 -6.44 -11.81 2.28
C TRP A 222 -6.69 -11.52 0.80
N ASN A 223 -7.55 -10.58 0.50
CA ASN A 223 -7.78 -10.09 -0.85
C ASN A 223 -8.21 -8.62 -0.82
N GLY A 224 -8.16 -7.97 -1.97
CA GLY A 224 -8.58 -6.58 -2.12
C GLY A 224 -8.48 -6.11 -3.58
N GLY A 225 -8.69 -4.82 -3.75
CA GLY A 225 -8.72 -4.16 -5.05
C GLY A 225 -10.13 -3.82 -5.52
N SER A 226 -10.27 -2.74 -6.27
CA SER A 226 -11.56 -2.20 -6.72
C SER A 226 -12.36 -3.14 -7.64
N GLY A 227 -11.68 -4.11 -8.27
CA GLY A 227 -12.30 -5.12 -9.13
C GLY A 227 -12.61 -6.44 -8.44
N LEU A 228 -12.53 -6.51 -7.11
CA LEU A 228 -12.77 -7.76 -6.37
C LEU A 228 -14.20 -8.27 -6.62
N GLY A 229 -14.31 -9.55 -6.99
CA GLY A 229 -15.57 -10.20 -7.33
C GLY A 229 -16.03 -10.00 -8.78
N ASP A 230 -15.41 -9.11 -9.55
CA ASP A 230 -15.70 -8.87 -10.95
C ASP A 230 -14.75 -9.66 -11.87
N ALA A 231 -15.31 -10.45 -12.79
CA ALA A 231 -14.54 -11.21 -13.79
C ALA A 231 -13.75 -10.33 -14.77
N GLU A 232 -14.22 -9.10 -15.01
CA GLU A 232 -13.56 -8.12 -15.86
C GLU A 232 -12.67 -7.16 -15.05
N GLY A 233 -12.83 -7.15 -13.72
CA GLY A 233 -12.06 -6.33 -12.78
C GLY A 233 -10.70 -6.92 -12.45
N THR A 234 -9.80 -6.07 -11.98
CA THR A 234 -8.48 -6.47 -11.45
C THR A 234 -8.47 -6.35 -9.94
N ALA A 235 -8.00 -7.41 -9.28
CA ALA A 235 -7.88 -7.49 -7.83
C ALA A 235 -6.63 -8.29 -7.45
N PHE A 236 -6.41 -8.46 -6.17
CA PHE A 236 -5.35 -9.31 -5.65
C PHE A 236 -5.87 -10.27 -4.58
N TRP A 237 -5.17 -11.37 -4.43
CA TRP A 237 -5.30 -12.30 -3.32
C TRP A 237 -3.91 -12.73 -2.86
N GLY A 238 -3.75 -12.95 -1.53
CA GLY A 238 -2.55 -13.48 -0.92
C GLY A 238 -2.87 -14.46 0.21
N GLY A 239 -1.95 -15.38 0.49
CA GLY A 239 -2.10 -16.37 1.56
C GLY A 239 -0.89 -17.29 1.67
N TYR A 240 -1.01 -18.32 2.50
CA TYR A 240 0.04 -19.33 2.75
C TYR A 240 -0.40 -20.76 2.41
N PRO A 241 -0.98 -21.02 1.23
CA PRO A 241 -1.40 -22.36 0.82
C PRO A 241 -0.22 -23.19 0.30
N ASN A 242 -0.49 -24.46 0.00
CA ASN A 242 0.46 -25.26 -0.77
C ASN A 242 0.62 -24.70 -2.19
N HIS A 243 1.86 -24.40 -2.59
CA HIS A 243 2.19 -23.77 -3.87
C HIS A 243 1.70 -24.56 -5.09
N GLU A 244 1.91 -25.88 -5.10
CA GLU A 244 1.52 -26.74 -6.24
C GLU A 244 -0.01 -26.84 -6.36
N GLU A 245 -0.71 -26.90 -5.22
CA GLU A 245 -2.16 -26.94 -5.22
C GLU A 245 -2.78 -25.66 -5.77
N VAL A 246 -2.30 -24.49 -5.33
CA VAL A 246 -2.77 -23.20 -5.82
C VAL A 246 -2.40 -22.98 -7.28
N LYS A 247 -1.15 -23.27 -7.67
CA LYS A 247 -0.72 -23.20 -9.06
C LYS A 247 -1.63 -24.02 -9.97
N LYS A 248 -1.89 -25.27 -9.59
CA LYS A 248 -2.78 -26.16 -10.33
C LYS A 248 -4.19 -25.57 -10.43
N PHE A 249 -4.75 -25.13 -9.30
CA PHE A 249 -6.11 -24.59 -9.27
C PHE A 249 -6.27 -23.38 -10.18
N ILE A 250 -5.34 -22.41 -10.12
CA ILE A 250 -5.38 -21.18 -10.93
C ILE A 250 -5.20 -21.52 -12.43
N THR A 251 -4.26 -22.38 -12.78
CA THR A 251 -4.02 -22.75 -14.20
C THR A 251 -5.18 -23.55 -14.80
N GLU A 252 -5.84 -24.41 -14.02
CA GLU A 252 -7.05 -25.13 -14.45
C GLU A 252 -8.26 -24.19 -14.60
N TYR A 253 -8.36 -23.13 -13.81
CA TYR A 253 -9.41 -22.11 -13.93
C TYR A 253 -9.40 -21.43 -15.30
N PHE A 254 -8.21 -21.11 -15.83
CA PHE A 254 -8.04 -20.46 -17.15
C PHE A 254 -7.89 -21.45 -18.32
N ALA A 255 -7.79 -22.75 -18.08
CA ALA A 255 -7.73 -23.76 -19.13
C ALA A 255 -9.13 -24.16 -19.66
N ARG A 256 -10.19 -23.67 -19.02
CA ARG A 256 -11.61 -23.94 -19.40
C ARG A 256 -12.07 -22.95 -20.44
#